data_b4aa3f3c27353619b03f77f26d9e5250
#
_entry.id   b4aa3f3c27353619b03f77f26d9e5250
#
_cell.length_a   1.000
_cell.length_b   1.000
_cell.length_c   1.000
_cell.angle_alpha   90.00
_cell.angle_beta   90.00
_cell.angle_gamma   90.00
#
_symmetry.space_group_name_H-M   'P 1'
#
loop_
_entity.id
_entity.type
_entity.pdbx_description
1 polymer ?
#
loop_
_entity_poly.entity_id
_entity_poly.type
_entity_poly.pdbx_seq_one_letter_code
_entity_poly.pdbx_strand_id
1 'polypeptide(L)'
;MTAPDTRAPEMSRIIKLDRLPDSAMRIEASEDERRRLAGRFGLPAIYDFAATIRLEREGEAIASEGILTAWFDQACAVSGEAFANSVEEPVALRFVPAYSHADTGGEEEEIELSEDELDEVPYEGQAFDLGEAIAQSFGLAIDPYARGPEADVVREDNGLNEPESGGAFAALAALRKN
;
A
#
# COMPACT_ATOMS: atom_id res chain seq x y z
N MET A 1 6.28 25.51 3.09
CA MET A 1 4.99 25.26 2.44
C MET A 1 5.30 24.55 1.14
N THR A 2 5.24 23.22 1.14
CA THR A 2 5.42 22.41 -0.08
C THR A 2 4.07 22.43 -0.79
N ALA A 3 4.04 22.90 -2.05
CA ALA A 3 2.84 22.84 -2.87
C ALA A 3 2.41 21.36 -2.99
N PRO A 4 1.10 21.05 -2.95
CA PRO A 4 0.64 19.69 -3.22
C PRO A 4 1.14 19.28 -4.60
N ASP A 5 1.73 18.09 -4.69
CA ASP A 5 2.17 17.51 -5.96
C ASP A 5 0.92 17.30 -6.84
N THR A 6 0.70 18.19 -7.78
CA THR A 6 -0.45 18.21 -8.70
C THR A 6 -0.26 17.20 -9.84
N ARG A 7 0.48 16.13 -9.61
CA ARG A 7 0.60 15.06 -10.58
C ARG A 7 -0.74 14.31 -10.64
N ALA A 8 -1.28 14.15 -11.84
CA ALA A 8 -2.49 13.33 -12.03
C ALA A 8 -2.22 11.91 -11.48
N PRO A 9 -3.19 11.31 -10.77
CA PRO A 9 -3.01 9.97 -10.21
C PRO A 9 -2.69 8.96 -11.31
N GLU A 10 -1.84 8.00 -11.02
CA GLU A 10 -1.40 6.97 -11.96
C GLU A 10 -2.57 6.10 -12.42
N MET A 11 -3.54 5.90 -11.54
CA MET A 11 -4.79 5.19 -11.78
C MET A 11 -5.93 5.96 -11.10
N SER A 12 -6.96 6.34 -11.83
CA SER A 12 -8.09 7.10 -11.31
C SER A 12 -9.42 6.45 -11.68
N ARG A 13 -10.32 6.34 -10.70
CA ARG A 13 -11.70 5.85 -10.88
C ARG A 13 -12.61 6.70 -10.00
N ILE A 14 -13.07 7.80 -10.57
CA ILE A 14 -13.93 8.75 -9.86
C ILE A 14 -15.33 8.17 -9.65
N ILE A 15 -15.70 8.02 -8.40
CA ILE A 15 -17.04 7.59 -7.97
C ILE A 15 -17.82 8.81 -7.50
N LYS A 16 -18.99 9.01 -8.09
CA LYS A 16 -19.91 10.08 -7.68
C LYS A 16 -20.85 9.59 -6.60
N LEU A 17 -21.06 10.41 -5.59
CA LEU A 17 -21.91 10.07 -4.44
C LEU A 17 -23.39 9.87 -4.81
N ASP A 18 -23.87 10.54 -5.88
CA ASP A 18 -25.23 10.41 -6.38
C ASP A 18 -25.47 9.14 -7.22
N ARG A 19 -24.41 8.38 -7.55
CA ARG A 19 -24.44 7.22 -8.44
C ARG A 19 -23.53 6.10 -7.97
N LEU A 20 -23.73 5.67 -6.73
CA LEU A 20 -23.03 4.48 -6.25
C LEU A 20 -23.55 3.23 -6.98
N PRO A 21 -22.66 2.32 -7.40
CA PRO A 21 -23.08 1.05 -7.99
C PRO A 21 -23.77 0.16 -6.95
N ASP A 22 -24.89 -0.46 -7.32
CA ASP A 22 -25.65 -1.38 -6.46
C ASP A 22 -25.00 -2.76 -6.27
N SER A 23 -24.00 -3.08 -7.08
CA SER A 23 -23.29 -4.36 -7.07
C SER A 23 -21.79 -4.16 -7.02
N ALA A 24 -21.07 -5.21 -6.62
CA ALA A 24 -19.61 -5.20 -6.68
C ALA A 24 -19.13 -4.86 -8.09
N MET A 25 -18.16 -3.96 -8.17
CA MET A 25 -17.54 -3.51 -9.41
C MET A 25 -16.12 -4.07 -9.51
N ARG A 26 -15.75 -4.49 -10.72
CA ARG A 26 -14.38 -4.88 -11.04
C ARG A 26 -13.64 -3.67 -11.63
N ILE A 27 -12.49 -3.38 -11.07
CA ILE A 27 -11.57 -2.34 -11.51
C ILE A 27 -10.30 -3.03 -12.00
N GLU A 28 -9.87 -2.71 -13.20
CA GLU A 28 -8.63 -3.22 -13.78
C GLU A 28 -7.76 -2.04 -14.23
N ALA A 29 -6.46 -2.14 -13.97
CA ALA A 29 -5.51 -1.18 -14.49
C ALA A 29 -5.16 -1.50 -15.96
N SER A 30 -5.24 -0.49 -16.81
CA SER A 30 -4.73 -0.56 -18.18
C SER A 30 -3.21 -0.72 -18.20
N GLU A 31 -2.65 -1.09 -19.34
CA GLU A 31 -1.19 -1.23 -19.49
C GLU A 31 -0.43 0.06 -19.13
N ASP A 32 -0.96 1.22 -19.55
CA ASP A 32 -0.35 2.52 -19.23
C ASP A 32 -0.44 2.87 -17.75
N GLU A 33 -1.55 2.53 -17.08
CA GLU A 33 -1.70 2.70 -15.64
C GLU A 33 -0.75 1.78 -14.87
N ARG A 34 -0.66 0.51 -15.25
CA ARG A 34 0.31 -0.45 -14.65
C ARG A 34 1.75 0.03 -14.79
N ARG A 35 2.12 0.59 -15.94
CA ARG A 35 3.46 1.17 -16.16
C ARG A 35 3.74 2.36 -15.24
N ARG A 36 2.74 3.25 -15.05
CA ARG A 36 2.86 4.40 -14.14
C ARG A 36 2.92 3.97 -12.68
N LEU A 37 2.08 3.01 -12.26
CA LEU A 37 2.10 2.43 -10.93
C LEU A 37 3.43 1.73 -10.63
N ALA A 38 3.97 0.96 -11.58
CA ALA A 38 5.30 0.35 -11.45
C ALA A 38 6.38 1.42 -11.19
N GLY A 39 6.34 2.53 -11.93
CA GLY A 39 7.25 3.66 -11.70
C GLY A 39 7.06 4.32 -10.33
N ARG A 40 5.82 4.48 -9.85
CA ARG A 40 5.51 5.04 -8.54
C ARG A 40 6.07 4.20 -7.39
N PHE A 41 5.92 2.88 -7.47
CA PHE A 41 6.33 1.95 -6.41
C PHE A 41 7.74 1.37 -6.59
N GLY A 42 8.47 1.79 -7.62
CA GLY A 42 9.83 1.32 -7.90
C GLY A 42 9.88 -0.16 -8.28
N LEU A 43 8.81 -0.69 -8.87
CA LEU A 43 8.73 -2.06 -9.34
C LEU A 43 9.26 -2.20 -10.77
N PRO A 44 9.96 -3.29 -11.11
CA PRO A 44 10.40 -3.56 -12.49
C PRO A 44 9.23 -3.64 -13.49
N ALA A 45 8.14 -4.31 -13.12
CA ALA A 45 6.93 -4.45 -13.93
C ALA A 45 5.70 -4.81 -13.09
N ILE A 46 4.51 -4.41 -13.54
CA ILE A 46 3.22 -4.91 -13.07
C ILE A 46 2.51 -5.55 -14.26
N TYR A 47 2.23 -6.84 -14.17
CA TYR A 47 1.64 -7.64 -15.25
C TYR A 47 0.12 -7.68 -15.18
N ASP A 48 -0.41 -7.77 -13.96
CA ASP A 48 -1.84 -7.72 -13.67
C ASP A 48 -2.09 -6.87 -12.43
N PHE A 49 -3.21 -6.14 -12.44
CA PHE A 49 -3.66 -5.34 -11.32
C PHE A 49 -5.16 -5.18 -11.42
N ALA A 50 -5.89 -5.77 -10.49
CA ALA A 50 -7.33 -5.71 -10.46
C ALA A 50 -7.86 -5.67 -9.03
N ALA A 51 -9.02 -5.05 -8.84
CA ALA A 51 -9.76 -5.10 -7.60
C ALA A 51 -11.25 -5.36 -7.86
N THR A 52 -11.88 -6.13 -6.97
CA THR A 52 -13.34 -6.29 -6.95
C THR A 52 -13.87 -5.67 -5.68
N ILE A 53 -14.59 -4.57 -5.81
CA ILE A 53 -14.99 -3.70 -4.70
C ILE A 53 -16.50 -3.55 -4.65
N ARG A 54 -17.08 -3.66 -3.47
CA ARG A 54 -18.44 -3.30 -3.12
C ARG A 54 -18.43 -1.97 -2.37
N LEU A 55 -19.35 -1.09 -2.71
CA LEU A 55 -19.54 0.20 -2.05
C LEU A 55 -20.88 0.22 -1.34
N GLU A 56 -20.91 0.63 -0.08
CA GLU A 56 -22.13 0.77 0.72
C GLU A 56 -22.17 2.15 1.37
N ARG A 57 -23.36 2.78 1.34
CA ARG A 57 -23.53 4.10 1.97
C ARG A 57 -23.83 3.95 3.46
N GLU A 58 -23.06 4.63 4.28
CA GLU A 58 -23.20 4.71 5.73
C GLU A 58 -23.39 6.16 6.17
N GLY A 59 -24.59 6.69 6.00
CA GLY A 59 -24.85 8.11 6.23
C GLY A 59 -24.16 9.00 5.22
N GLU A 60 -23.20 9.81 5.64
CA GLU A 60 -22.35 10.64 4.79
C GLU A 60 -21.07 9.90 4.34
N ALA A 61 -20.69 8.85 5.03
CA ALA A 61 -19.57 8.01 4.68
C ALA A 61 -19.95 6.95 3.65
N ILE A 62 -18.93 6.43 2.94
CA ILE A 62 -19.05 5.31 2.01
C ILE A 62 -18.07 4.23 2.44
N ALA A 63 -18.57 3.08 2.89
CA ALA A 63 -17.76 1.90 3.10
C ALA A 63 -17.39 1.26 1.76
N SER A 64 -16.17 0.80 1.65
CA SER A 64 -15.59 0.16 0.47
C SER A 64 -14.91 -1.13 0.90
N GLU A 65 -15.47 -2.27 0.49
CA GLU A 65 -14.96 -3.59 0.85
C GLU A 65 -14.69 -4.43 -0.40
N GLY A 66 -13.64 -5.21 -0.36
CA GLY A 66 -13.33 -6.10 -1.47
C GLY A 66 -11.97 -6.76 -1.40
N ILE A 67 -11.48 -7.17 -2.56
CA ILE A 67 -10.18 -7.83 -2.71
C ILE A 67 -9.43 -7.17 -3.86
N LEU A 68 -8.17 -6.83 -3.60
CA LEU A 68 -7.17 -6.42 -4.56
C LEU A 68 -6.28 -7.61 -4.91
N THR A 69 -6.01 -7.79 -6.19
CA THR A 69 -5.05 -8.78 -6.70
C THR A 69 -4.04 -8.09 -7.61
N ALA A 70 -2.78 -8.45 -7.49
CA ALA A 70 -1.74 -7.98 -8.40
C ALA A 70 -0.69 -9.07 -8.65
N TRP A 71 -0.13 -9.08 -9.88
CA TRP A 71 1.03 -9.87 -10.28
C TRP A 71 2.09 -8.94 -10.86
N PHE A 72 3.30 -9.00 -10.29
CA PHE A 72 4.35 -8.03 -10.58
C PHE A 72 5.73 -8.61 -10.34
N ASP A 73 6.76 -7.96 -10.87
CA ASP A 73 8.15 -8.20 -10.48
C ASP A 73 8.57 -7.22 -9.37
N GLN A 74 9.36 -7.74 -8.45
CA GLN A 74 9.92 -6.99 -7.34
C GLN A 74 11.41 -7.30 -7.20
N ALA A 75 12.21 -6.33 -6.74
CA ALA A 75 13.61 -6.57 -6.43
C ALA A 75 13.75 -7.36 -5.12
N CYS A 76 14.57 -8.41 -5.14
CA CYS A 76 14.92 -9.16 -3.93
C CYS A 76 15.69 -8.28 -2.94
N ALA A 77 15.26 -8.25 -1.68
CA ALA A 77 15.91 -7.46 -0.63
C ALA A 77 17.36 -7.90 -0.33
N VAL A 78 17.77 -9.10 -0.76
CA VAL A 78 19.11 -9.64 -0.52
C VAL A 78 20.01 -9.49 -1.76
N SER A 79 19.54 -9.94 -2.92
CA SER A 79 20.34 -9.96 -4.16
C SER A 79 20.16 -8.72 -5.02
N GLY A 80 19.05 -7.99 -4.87
CA GLY A 80 18.66 -6.91 -5.78
C GLY A 80 18.09 -7.41 -7.11
N GLU A 81 18.08 -8.72 -7.37
CA GLU A 81 17.55 -9.29 -8.60
C GLU A 81 16.03 -9.28 -8.62
N ALA A 82 15.46 -9.06 -9.78
CA ALA A 82 14.02 -9.07 -9.97
C ALA A 82 13.47 -10.50 -9.89
N PHE A 83 12.36 -10.68 -9.18
CA PHE A 83 11.63 -11.95 -9.13
C PHE A 83 10.13 -11.68 -9.19
N ALA A 84 9.39 -12.66 -9.71
CA ALA A 84 7.93 -12.58 -9.80
C ALA A 84 7.30 -12.75 -8.42
N ASN A 85 6.36 -11.85 -8.09
CA ASN A 85 5.59 -11.86 -6.86
C ASN A 85 4.12 -11.59 -7.13
N SER A 86 3.26 -11.91 -6.16
CA SER A 86 1.83 -11.65 -6.24
C SER A 86 1.29 -11.21 -4.88
N VAL A 87 0.25 -10.38 -4.93
CA VAL A 87 -0.49 -9.91 -3.76
C VAL A 87 -1.96 -10.22 -3.96
N GLU A 88 -2.59 -10.75 -2.92
CA GLU A 88 -4.04 -10.81 -2.73
C GLU A 88 -4.35 -10.19 -1.38
N GLU A 89 -4.91 -8.97 -1.39
CA GLU A 89 -5.08 -8.15 -0.21
C GLU A 89 -6.56 -7.78 -0.02
N PRO A 90 -7.15 -7.99 1.17
CA PRO A 90 -8.45 -7.45 1.49
C PRO A 90 -8.37 -5.91 1.53
N VAL A 91 -9.33 -5.27 0.89
CA VAL A 91 -9.50 -3.82 0.91
C VAL A 91 -10.71 -3.48 1.77
N ALA A 92 -10.49 -2.74 2.85
CA ALA A 92 -11.53 -2.20 3.71
C ALA A 92 -11.21 -0.73 3.96
N LEU A 93 -11.90 0.18 3.22
CA LEU A 93 -11.68 1.62 3.28
C LEU A 93 -12.99 2.32 3.58
N ARG A 94 -12.93 3.45 4.26
CA ARG A 94 -14.07 4.30 4.58
C ARG A 94 -13.83 5.70 4.04
N PHE A 95 -14.59 6.09 3.01
CA PHE A 95 -14.52 7.44 2.47
C PHE A 95 -15.42 8.37 3.30
N VAL A 96 -14.83 9.44 3.85
CA VAL A 96 -15.50 10.39 4.74
C VAL A 96 -15.40 11.81 4.21
N PRO A 97 -16.40 12.69 4.44
CA PRO A 97 -16.28 14.10 4.06
C PRO A 97 -15.12 14.77 4.80
N ALA A 98 -14.29 15.53 4.09
CA ALA A 98 -13.10 16.19 4.65
C ALA A 98 -13.40 17.14 5.83
N TYR A 99 -14.62 17.72 5.91
CA TYR A 99 -15.04 18.60 6.99
C TYR A 99 -15.36 17.84 8.30
N SER A 100 -15.55 16.53 8.26
CA SER A 100 -15.83 15.73 9.46
C SER A 100 -14.69 15.78 10.48
N HIS A 101 -13.47 16.08 10.03
CA HIS A 101 -12.29 16.21 10.90
C HIS A 101 -12.06 17.64 11.42
N ALA A 102 -12.70 18.65 10.84
CA ALA A 102 -12.48 20.04 11.18
C ALA A 102 -13.38 20.55 12.34
N ASP A 103 -14.48 19.86 12.65
CA ASP A 103 -15.52 20.35 13.56
C ASP A 103 -15.42 19.82 15.00
N THR A 104 -14.45 18.97 15.30
CA THR A 104 -14.06 18.65 16.69
C THR A 104 -13.08 19.71 17.21
N GLY A 105 -13.54 20.97 17.20
CA GLY A 105 -12.82 22.09 17.72
C GLY A 105 -12.57 21.98 19.21
N GLY A 106 -11.33 21.74 19.58
CA GLY A 106 -10.74 22.22 20.80
C GLY A 106 -11.13 21.50 22.07
N GLU A 107 -10.58 20.33 22.24
CA GLU A 107 -9.95 19.84 23.48
C GLU A 107 -9.02 18.71 22.99
N GLU A 108 -7.77 18.68 23.45
CA GLU A 108 -6.84 17.57 23.23
C GLU A 108 -7.37 16.35 24.00
N GLU A 109 -8.52 15.79 23.57
CA GLU A 109 -8.86 14.44 23.94
C GLU A 109 -7.93 13.55 23.12
N GLU A 110 -7.12 12.75 23.80
CA GLU A 110 -6.49 11.57 23.20
C GLU A 110 -7.63 10.72 22.65
N ILE A 111 -7.93 10.89 21.36
CA ILE A 111 -8.88 10.06 20.63
C ILE A 111 -8.15 8.72 20.50
N GLU A 112 -8.53 7.74 21.32
CA GLU A 112 -8.22 6.35 21.03
C GLU A 112 -8.93 6.02 19.71
N LEU A 113 -8.15 6.10 18.60
CA LEU A 113 -8.61 5.66 17.28
C LEU A 113 -9.01 4.19 17.41
N SER A 114 -10.28 3.88 17.21
CA SER A 114 -10.73 2.50 17.07
C SER A 114 -10.06 1.88 15.84
N GLU A 115 -9.83 0.57 15.82
CA GLU A 115 -9.23 -0.12 14.65
C GLU A 115 -10.01 0.19 13.36
N ASP A 116 -11.29 0.50 13.45
CA ASP A 116 -12.17 0.86 12.33
C ASP A 116 -11.95 2.28 11.77
N GLU A 117 -11.22 3.14 12.48
CA GLU A 117 -10.95 4.54 12.06
C GLU A 117 -9.61 4.69 11.30
N LEU A 118 -8.79 3.63 11.25
CA LEU A 118 -7.45 3.71 10.66
C LEU A 118 -7.44 3.80 9.12
N ASP A 119 -8.53 3.40 8.46
CA ASP A 119 -8.62 3.34 7.00
C ASP A 119 -9.58 4.40 6.42
N GLU A 120 -9.73 5.53 7.10
CA GLU A 120 -10.55 6.64 6.62
C GLU A 120 -9.81 7.45 5.55
N VAL A 121 -10.47 7.59 4.39
CA VAL A 121 -9.99 8.38 3.26
C VAL A 121 -10.88 9.62 3.10
N PRO A 122 -10.36 10.83 3.36
CA PRO A 122 -11.15 12.05 3.22
C PRO A 122 -11.44 12.36 1.76
N TYR A 123 -12.66 12.80 1.47
CA TYR A 123 -13.04 13.29 0.15
C TYR A 123 -13.62 14.70 0.21
N GLU A 124 -13.48 15.45 -0.88
CA GLU A 124 -14.03 16.79 -1.04
C GLU A 124 -15.14 16.81 -2.10
N GLY A 125 -16.20 17.59 -1.86
CA GLY A 125 -17.28 17.77 -2.81
C GLY A 125 -18.22 16.57 -2.93
N GLN A 126 -18.49 16.11 -4.16
CA GLN A 126 -19.53 15.12 -4.46
C GLN A 126 -18.97 13.84 -5.10
N ALA A 127 -17.68 13.58 -4.95
CA ALA A 127 -17.01 12.43 -5.54
C ALA A 127 -15.71 12.10 -4.79
N PHE A 128 -15.26 10.85 -4.91
CA PHE A 128 -13.96 10.39 -4.44
C PHE A 128 -13.25 9.54 -5.51
N ASP A 129 -11.93 9.42 -5.42
CA ASP A 129 -11.14 8.61 -6.34
C ASP A 129 -10.84 7.22 -5.73
N LEU A 130 -11.68 6.24 -6.08
CA LEU A 130 -11.51 4.86 -5.66
C LEU A 130 -10.23 4.24 -6.27
N GLY A 131 -9.86 4.65 -7.49
CA GLY A 131 -8.67 4.13 -8.16
C GLY A 131 -7.38 4.49 -7.43
N GLU A 132 -7.25 5.75 -7.00
CA GLU A 132 -6.10 6.21 -6.21
C GLU A 132 -6.05 5.50 -4.85
N ALA A 133 -7.19 5.34 -4.16
CA ALA A 133 -7.23 4.65 -2.87
C ALA A 133 -6.79 3.18 -2.97
N ILE A 134 -7.24 2.45 -4.01
CA ILE A 134 -6.80 1.08 -4.28
C ILE A 134 -5.31 1.03 -4.62
N ALA A 135 -4.78 2.00 -5.37
CA ALA A 135 -3.36 2.09 -5.66
C ALA A 135 -2.52 2.30 -4.38
N GLN A 136 -3.01 3.10 -3.43
CA GLN A 136 -2.37 3.27 -2.13
C GLN A 136 -2.39 1.98 -1.31
N SER A 137 -3.52 1.27 -1.26
CA SER A 137 -3.62 -0.05 -0.58
C SER A 137 -2.62 -1.05 -1.15
N PHE A 138 -2.45 -1.09 -2.49
CA PHE A 138 -1.42 -1.91 -3.12
C PHE A 138 -0.01 -1.54 -2.65
N GLY A 139 0.32 -0.25 -2.59
CA GLY A 139 1.62 0.21 -2.10
C GLY A 139 1.93 -0.26 -0.68
N LEU A 140 0.91 -0.32 0.19
CA LEU A 140 1.04 -0.82 1.56
C LEU A 140 1.17 -2.35 1.62
N ALA A 141 0.60 -3.07 0.66
CA ALA A 141 0.65 -4.54 0.59
C ALA A 141 1.99 -5.07 0.02
N ILE A 142 2.81 -4.23 -0.61
CA ILE A 142 4.14 -4.62 -1.10
C ILE A 142 5.08 -4.81 0.09
N ASP A 143 5.60 -6.03 0.27
CA ASP A 143 6.63 -6.30 1.28
C ASP A 143 8.01 -5.78 0.79
N PRO A 144 8.58 -4.72 1.39
CA PRO A 144 9.87 -4.18 0.98
C PRO A 144 11.05 -5.11 1.30
N TYR A 145 10.83 -6.15 2.13
CA TYR A 145 11.83 -7.13 2.53
C TYR A 145 11.66 -8.48 1.82
N ALA A 146 10.81 -8.55 0.82
CA ALA A 146 10.56 -9.77 0.07
C ALA A 146 11.85 -10.35 -0.53
N ARG A 147 11.99 -11.67 -0.47
CA ARG A 147 13.17 -12.38 -0.92
C ARG A 147 12.83 -13.26 -2.11
N GLY A 148 13.62 -13.12 -3.16
CA GLY A 148 13.54 -13.98 -4.32
C GLY A 148 14.08 -15.39 -4.04
N PRO A 149 13.88 -16.34 -4.97
CA PRO A 149 14.24 -17.76 -4.78
C PRO A 149 15.76 -17.99 -4.58
N GLU A 150 16.61 -17.08 -5.04
CA GLU A 150 18.07 -17.20 -4.94
C GLU A 150 18.66 -16.45 -3.72
N ALA A 151 17.80 -15.86 -2.88
CA ALA A 151 18.25 -15.06 -1.73
C ALA A 151 19.18 -15.82 -0.78
N ASP A 152 18.90 -17.11 -0.52
CA ASP A 152 19.70 -17.92 0.40
C ASP A 152 21.07 -18.25 -0.19
N VAL A 153 21.14 -18.55 -1.49
CA VAL A 153 22.41 -18.79 -2.21
C VAL A 153 23.30 -17.57 -2.14
N VAL A 154 22.74 -16.39 -2.43
CA VAL A 154 23.47 -15.12 -2.38
C VAL A 154 23.96 -14.82 -0.96
N ARG A 155 23.19 -15.17 0.08
CA ARG A 155 23.59 -15.00 1.48
C ARG A 155 24.76 -15.91 1.86
N GLU A 156 24.75 -17.17 1.41
CA GLU A 156 25.82 -18.14 1.62
C GLU A 156 27.12 -17.68 0.92
N ASP A 157 27.03 -17.32 -0.36
CA ASP A 157 28.19 -16.88 -1.16
C ASP A 157 28.86 -15.62 -0.60
N ASN A 158 28.09 -14.74 0.04
CA ASN A 158 28.60 -13.52 0.66
C ASN A 158 28.93 -13.65 2.15
N GLY A 159 28.84 -14.85 2.73
CA GLY A 159 29.15 -15.10 4.13
C GLY A 159 28.19 -14.43 5.13
N LEU A 160 27.00 -14.03 4.70
CA LEU A 160 26.02 -13.32 5.53
C LEU A 160 25.34 -14.23 6.57
N ASN A 161 25.54 -15.54 6.45
CA ASN A 161 25.04 -16.54 7.41
C ASN A 161 26.06 -16.87 8.51
N GLU A 162 27.32 -16.44 8.36
CA GLU A 162 28.31 -16.68 9.40
C GLU A 162 28.06 -15.73 10.59
N PRO A 163 28.03 -16.25 11.84
CA PRO A 163 28.02 -15.39 13.00
C PRO A 163 29.27 -14.50 12.93
N GLU A 164 29.10 -13.19 13.11
CA GLU A 164 30.16 -12.16 13.01
C GLU A 164 31.37 -12.49 13.89
N SER A 165 32.21 -13.44 13.45
CA SER A 165 33.46 -13.80 14.13
C SER A 165 34.62 -12.84 13.82
N GLY A 166 34.43 -11.87 12.92
CA GLY A 166 35.45 -10.94 12.45
C GLY A 166 35.05 -9.46 12.38
N GLY A 167 33.83 -9.09 12.70
CA GLY A 167 33.37 -7.68 12.62
C GLY A 167 33.91 -6.81 13.77
N ALA A 168 33.80 -5.49 13.64
CA ALA A 168 34.22 -4.51 14.67
C ALA A 168 33.57 -4.76 16.06
N PHE A 169 32.44 -5.48 16.09
CA PHE A 169 31.73 -5.88 17.33
C PHE A 169 32.14 -7.22 17.91
N ALA A 170 32.99 -8.01 17.22
CA ALA A 170 33.49 -9.30 17.75
C ALA A 170 34.26 -9.12 19.07
N ALA A 171 34.96 -7.99 19.23
CA ALA A 171 35.63 -7.62 20.46
C ALA A 171 34.68 -7.42 21.66
N LEU A 172 33.43 -6.95 21.41
CA LEU A 172 32.40 -6.77 22.43
C LEU A 172 31.80 -8.12 22.89
N ALA A 173 31.73 -9.11 22.02
CA ALA A 173 31.27 -10.45 22.35
C ALA A 173 32.26 -11.16 23.33
N ALA A 174 33.55 -10.86 23.23
CA ALA A 174 34.56 -11.37 24.16
C ALA A 174 34.43 -10.78 25.58
N LEU A 175 33.98 -9.53 25.73
CA LEU A 175 33.78 -8.87 27.03
C LEU A 175 32.54 -9.38 27.79
N ARG A 176 31.59 -10.01 27.13
CA ARG A 176 30.36 -10.56 27.73
C ARG A 176 30.59 -11.92 28.42
N LYS A 177 31.77 -12.53 28.27
CA LYS A 177 32.12 -13.87 28.79
C LYS A 177 32.94 -13.84 30.09
N ASN A 178 33.18 -12.65 30.66
CA ASN A 178 33.85 -12.52 31.98
C ASN A 178 32.87 -12.05 33.05
#